data_2d6033ed9b799c6555b08e47153f5401
#
_entry.id   2d6033ed9b799c6555b08e47153f5401
#
_cell.length_a   1.000
_cell.length_b   1.000
_cell.length_c   1.000
_cell.angle_alpha   90.00
_cell.angle_beta   90.00
_cell.angle_gamma   90.00
#
_symmetry.space_group_name_H-M   'P 1'
#
loop_
_entity.id
_entity.type
_entity.pdbx_description
1 polymer ?
#
loop_
_entity_poly.entity_id
_entity_poly.type
_entity_poly.pdbx_seq_one_letter_code
_entity_poly.pdbx_strand_id
1 'polypeptide(L)'
;LQTENFAKLYAWAIEKVTPVSEEELSATKGEWVKYARGSDPTPLVVSLQGHGTGWCTAGESTARTHLQGGDFYVYYSLDKEGKPTVPRAVIRMEDNRIAEVRGIAVEQNLDSGAVAVVEDKLKEFPDGPNYQKRVSDMRHLTDINNRVIEGQKLTREDLVFLYEIDSPIEGFGFDKDPRIDEIRSQRKPEKDMPVVFGCLP
;
A
#
# COMPACT_ATOMS: atom_id res chain seq x y z
N LEU A 1 15.21 13.91 1.30
CA LEU A 1 13.93 13.34 0.82
C LEU A 1 14.03 12.62 -0.54
N GLN A 2 15.09 12.83 -1.32
CA GLN A 2 15.29 12.19 -2.64
C GLN A 2 15.97 10.82 -2.60
N THR A 3 16.37 10.35 -1.44
CA THR A 3 17.14 9.10 -1.27
C THR A 3 16.40 7.99 -0.53
N GLU A 4 15.19 8.24 -0.04
CA GLU A 4 14.40 7.17 0.54
C GLU A 4 13.71 6.37 -0.56
N ASN A 5 13.93 5.07 -0.54
CA ASN A 5 13.30 4.14 -1.46
C ASN A 5 11.77 4.30 -1.39
N PHE A 6 11.16 4.60 -2.53
CA PHE A 6 9.70 4.78 -2.64
C PHE A 6 8.92 3.56 -2.10
N ALA A 7 9.49 2.35 -2.26
CA ALA A 7 8.91 1.12 -1.72
C ALA A 7 8.87 1.12 -0.18
N LYS A 8 9.91 1.62 0.51
CA LYS A 8 9.92 1.79 1.97
C LYS A 8 8.83 2.74 2.44
N LEU A 9 8.71 3.90 1.78
CA LEU A 9 7.68 4.89 2.09
C LEU A 9 6.27 4.33 1.87
N TYR A 10 6.10 3.58 0.80
CA TYR A 10 4.82 3.01 0.43
C TYR A 10 4.39 1.88 1.40
N ALA A 11 5.31 0.96 1.71
CA ALA A 11 5.08 -0.09 2.71
C ALA A 11 4.72 0.50 4.07
N TRP A 12 5.49 1.51 4.52
CA TRP A 12 5.23 2.21 5.77
C TRP A 12 3.85 2.90 5.80
N ALA A 13 3.45 3.54 4.70
CA ALA A 13 2.15 4.19 4.60
C ALA A 13 0.97 3.20 4.67
N ILE A 14 1.13 2.01 4.10
CA ILE A 14 0.11 0.95 4.15
C ILE A 14 0.07 0.24 5.50
N GLU A 15 1.21 0.08 6.18
CA GLU A 15 1.30 -0.59 7.48
C GLU A 15 0.70 0.25 8.62
N LYS A 16 0.76 1.58 8.52
CA LYS A 16 0.17 2.45 9.52
C LYS A 16 -1.33 2.60 9.30
N VAL A 17 -2.10 1.87 10.08
CA VAL A 17 -3.55 2.06 10.18
C VAL A 17 -3.84 3.02 11.32
N THR A 18 -4.55 4.11 11.03
CA THR A 18 -4.98 5.06 12.03
C THR A 18 -6.17 4.47 12.80
N PRO A 19 -6.13 4.37 14.14
CA PRO A 19 -7.28 3.92 14.93
C PRO A 19 -8.49 4.82 14.66
N VAL A 20 -9.63 4.19 14.43
CA VAL A 20 -10.89 4.88 14.14
C VAL A 20 -11.73 4.98 15.41
N SER A 21 -12.40 6.12 15.64
CA SER A 21 -13.37 6.29 16.71
C SER A 21 -14.67 5.53 16.41
N GLU A 22 -15.49 5.25 17.43
CA GLU A 22 -16.81 4.60 17.24
C GLU A 22 -17.72 5.36 16.26
N GLU A 23 -17.61 6.68 16.20
CA GLU A 23 -18.33 7.51 15.23
C GLU A 23 -17.85 7.28 13.79
N GLU A 24 -16.59 6.89 13.62
CA GLU A 24 -15.99 6.58 12.31
C GLU A 24 -16.24 5.13 11.89
N LEU A 25 -16.64 4.22 12.80
CA LEU A 25 -17.06 2.85 12.44
C LEU A 25 -18.31 2.84 11.55
N SER A 26 -19.15 3.88 11.61
CA SER A 26 -20.20 4.09 10.61
C SER A 26 -19.63 4.37 9.21
N ALA A 27 -18.38 4.70 9.13
CA ALA A 27 -17.63 5.04 7.90
C ALA A 27 -17.32 3.85 6.98
N THR A 28 -17.63 2.62 7.38
CA THR A 28 -17.55 1.44 6.48
C THR A 28 -18.70 1.37 5.48
N LYS A 29 -19.76 2.18 5.69
CA LYS A 29 -20.86 2.33 4.73
C LYS A 29 -20.58 3.51 3.82
N GLY A 30 -20.54 3.25 2.53
CA GLY A 30 -20.22 4.27 1.55
C GLY A 30 -20.16 3.71 0.15
N GLU A 31 -19.61 4.47 -0.77
CA GLU A 31 -19.51 4.07 -2.16
C GLU A 31 -18.17 4.45 -2.79
N TRP A 32 -17.79 3.70 -3.82
CA TRP A 32 -16.67 4.02 -4.68
C TRP A 32 -17.13 4.88 -5.85
N VAL A 33 -16.51 6.04 -6.02
CA VAL A 33 -16.70 6.90 -7.19
C VAL A 33 -15.49 6.72 -8.11
N LYS A 34 -15.78 6.40 -9.37
CA LYS A 34 -14.78 6.29 -10.43
C LYS A 34 -14.66 7.60 -11.19
N TYR A 35 -13.45 8.11 -11.27
CA TYR A 35 -13.05 9.18 -12.20
C TYR A 35 -12.30 8.52 -13.36
N ALA A 36 -12.91 8.55 -14.54
CA ALA A 36 -12.39 7.80 -15.68
C ALA A 36 -11.13 8.43 -16.27
N ARG A 37 -10.27 7.60 -16.85
CA ARG A 37 -9.10 8.04 -17.61
C ARG A 37 -9.50 9.09 -18.65
N GLY A 38 -8.78 10.21 -18.69
CA GLY A 38 -9.01 11.30 -19.64
C GLY A 38 -10.20 12.20 -19.33
N SER A 39 -10.94 11.97 -18.23
CA SER A 39 -12.05 12.84 -17.82
C SER A 39 -11.57 14.19 -17.30
N ASP A 40 -12.52 15.13 -17.11
CA ASP A 40 -12.25 16.42 -16.48
C ASP A 40 -11.74 16.19 -15.05
N PRO A 41 -10.57 16.74 -14.68
CA PRO A 41 -10.01 16.61 -13.34
C PRO A 41 -10.73 17.44 -12.27
N THR A 42 -11.53 18.45 -12.65
CA THR A 42 -12.16 19.38 -11.72
C THR A 42 -13.04 18.69 -10.67
N PRO A 43 -13.92 17.71 -11.03
CA PRO A 43 -14.72 17.01 -10.03
C PRO A 43 -13.88 16.25 -9.00
N LEU A 44 -12.78 15.62 -9.42
CA LEU A 44 -11.87 14.93 -8.52
C LEU A 44 -11.19 15.91 -7.56
N VAL A 45 -10.68 17.04 -8.07
CA VAL A 45 -10.02 18.05 -7.25
C VAL A 45 -10.98 18.64 -6.21
N VAL A 46 -12.18 19.02 -6.65
CA VAL A 46 -13.21 19.61 -5.77
C VAL A 46 -13.61 18.63 -4.66
N SER A 47 -13.79 17.36 -4.99
CA SER A 47 -14.24 16.34 -4.03
C SER A 47 -13.19 16.02 -2.95
N LEU A 48 -11.92 16.24 -3.24
CA LEU A 48 -10.81 15.99 -2.30
C LEU A 48 -10.27 17.27 -1.66
N GLN A 49 -10.80 18.43 -2.03
CA GLN A 49 -10.34 19.71 -1.52
C GLN A 49 -10.57 19.83 0.00
N GLY A 50 -9.52 20.24 0.72
CA GLY A 50 -9.59 20.39 2.18
C GLY A 50 -9.36 19.11 2.99
N HIS A 51 -9.13 17.95 2.34
CA HIS A 51 -8.92 16.66 3.00
C HIS A 51 -7.45 16.20 3.05
N GLY A 52 -6.48 17.09 2.97
CA GLY A 52 -5.06 16.76 3.09
C GLY A 52 -4.47 15.94 1.93
N THR A 53 -5.11 15.94 0.78
CA THR A 53 -4.78 15.13 -0.39
C THR A 53 -3.81 15.79 -1.38
N GLY A 54 -3.01 16.75 -0.92
CA GLY A 54 -2.08 17.51 -1.76
C GLY A 54 -1.12 16.67 -2.61
N TRP A 55 -0.87 15.43 -2.20
CA TRP A 55 0.00 14.51 -2.93
C TRP A 55 -0.63 13.97 -4.24
N CYS A 56 -1.95 13.84 -4.30
CA CYS A 56 -2.64 13.30 -5.49
C CYS A 56 -3.42 14.37 -6.27
N THR A 57 -3.74 15.48 -5.62
CA THR A 57 -4.53 16.56 -6.19
C THR A 57 -4.02 17.94 -5.77
N ALA A 58 -2.69 18.11 -5.69
CA ALA A 58 -2.05 19.40 -5.37
C ALA A 58 -2.48 20.55 -6.30
N GLY A 59 -3.30 20.24 -7.27
CA GLY A 59 -3.93 21.15 -8.21
C GLY A 59 -4.50 20.38 -9.39
N GLU A 60 -5.28 21.08 -10.21
CA GLU A 60 -5.90 20.52 -11.42
C GLU A 60 -4.87 19.87 -12.37
N SER A 61 -3.67 20.45 -12.47
CA SER A 61 -2.60 19.91 -13.30
C SER A 61 -2.16 18.51 -12.85
N THR A 62 -2.00 18.30 -11.54
CA THR A 62 -1.62 17.00 -10.96
C THR A 62 -2.72 15.96 -11.16
N ALA A 63 -3.98 16.33 -10.87
CA ALA A 63 -5.12 15.46 -11.08
C ALA A 63 -5.29 15.08 -12.58
N ARG A 64 -5.06 16.03 -13.47
CA ARG A 64 -5.07 15.79 -14.93
C ARG A 64 -4.00 14.78 -15.34
N THR A 65 -2.79 14.90 -14.81
CA THR A 65 -1.70 13.96 -15.09
C THR A 65 -2.06 12.54 -14.62
N HIS A 66 -2.63 12.41 -13.43
CA HIS A 66 -3.08 11.11 -12.94
C HIS A 66 -4.19 10.51 -13.81
N LEU A 67 -5.18 11.30 -14.19
CA LEU A 67 -6.27 10.84 -15.05
C LEU A 67 -5.82 10.57 -16.50
N GLN A 68 -4.71 11.12 -16.95
CA GLN A 68 -4.11 10.72 -18.23
C GLN A 68 -3.48 9.32 -18.16
N GLY A 69 -2.89 8.96 -17.01
CA GLY A 69 -2.27 7.66 -16.79
C GLY A 69 -3.28 6.51 -16.63
N GLY A 70 -4.41 6.75 -15.96
CA GLY A 70 -5.40 5.72 -15.68
C GLY A 70 -6.64 6.24 -14.98
N ASP A 71 -7.52 5.30 -14.63
CA ASP A 71 -8.69 5.60 -13.81
C ASP A 71 -8.26 5.94 -12.38
N PHE A 72 -9.09 6.74 -11.71
CA PHE A 72 -8.90 7.10 -10.31
C PHE A 72 -10.17 6.78 -9.52
N TYR A 73 -10.06 6.07 -8.42
CA TYR A 73 -11.19 5.67 -7.59
C TYR A 73 -11.05 6.30 -6.22
N VAL A 74 -12.14 6.87 -5.71
CA VAL A 74 -12.22 7.41 -4.35
C VAL A 74 -13.36 6.73 -3.62
N TYR A 75 -13.08 6.23 -2.43
CA TYR A 75 -14.09 5.73 -1.51
C TYR A 75 -14.57 6.86 -0.62
N TYR A 76 -15.87 7.12 -0.64
CA TYR A 76 -16.53 8.08 0.22
C TYR A 76 -17.42 7.36 1.22
N SER A 77 -17.17 7.56 2.51
CA SER A 77 -18.09 7.13 3.54
C SER A 77 -19.27 8.09 3.67
N LEU A 78 -20.34 7.60 4.30
CA LEU A 78 -21.52 8.41 4.52
C LEU A 78 -21.25 9.49 5.58
N ASP A 79 -21.77 10.69 5.33
CA ASP A 79 -21.85 11.76 6.32
C ASP A 79 -23.02 11.55 7.29
N LYS A 80 -23.26 12.53 8.17
CA LYS A 80 -24.35 12.51 9.14
C LYS A 80 -25.76 12.52 8.51
N GLU A 81 -25.86 12.97 7.25
CA GLU A 81 -27.09 12.99 6.46
C GLU A 81 -27.25 11.74 5.60
N GLY A 82 -26.31 10.79 5.67
CA GLY A 82 -26.32 9.55 4.90
C GLY A 82 -25.89 9.73 3.43
N LYS A 83 -25.14 10.79 3.11
CA LYS A 83 -24.58 11.03 1.78
C LYS A 83 -23.13 10.61 1.72
N PRO A 84 -22.64 10.00 0.63
CA PRO A 84 -21.26 9.59 0.46
C PRO A 84 -20.37 10.81 0.11
N THR A 85 -20.00 11.58 1.11
CA THR A 85 -19.27 12.85 0.94
C THR A 85 -17.90 12.87 1.64
N VAL A 86 -17.62 11.92 2.52
CA VAL A 86 -16.38 11.91 3.30
C VAL A 86 -15.35 10.98 2.64
N PRO A 87 -14.33 11.52 1.95
CA PRO A 87 -13.33 10.68 1.29
C PRO A 87 -12.45 9.96 2.32
N ARG A 88 -12.19 8.68 2.11
CA ARG A 88 -11.45 7.79 3.02
C ARG A 88 -10.24 7.14 2.39
N ALA A 89 -10.38 6.68 1.17
CA ALA A 89 -9.33 5.97 0.47
C ALA A 89 -9.36 6.28 -1.02
N VAL A 90 -8.20 6.17 -1.65
CA VAL A 90 -8.04 6.31 -3.09
C VAL A 90 -7.30 5.13 -3.68
N ILE A 91 -7.67 4.75 -4.90
CA ILE A 91 -6.94 3.81 -5.75
C ILE A 91 -6.64 4.53 -7.05
N ARG A 92 -5.37 4.69 -7.37
CA ARG A 92 -4.91 5.24 -8.63
C ARG A 92 -4.46 4.13 -9.56
N MET A 93 -4.99 4.12 -10.77
CA MET A 93 -4.57 3.21 -11.81
C MET A 93 -3.55 3.88 -12.73
N GLU A 94 -2.67 3.06 -13.32
CA GLU A 94 -1.77 3.46 -14.39
C GLU A 94 -1.66 2.29 -15.38
N ASP A 95 -1.95 2.54 -16.64
CA ASP A 95 -1.97 1.53 -17.70
C ASP A 95 -2.71 0.23 -17.33
N ASN A 96 -3.90 0.37 -16.74
CA ASN A 96 -4.76 -0.71 -16.24
C ASN A 96 -4.18 -1.55 -15.08
N ARG A 97 -3.15 -1.07 -14.41
CA ARG A 97 -2.60 -1.66 -13.19
C ARG A 97 -2.85 -0.77 -12.00
N ILE A 98 -2.92 -1.36 -10.81
CA ILE A 98 -2.97 -0.61 -9.57
C ILE A 98 -1.59 -0.01 -9.33
N ALA A 99 -1.49 1.30 -9.49
CA ALA A 99 -0.26 2.04 -9.24
C ALA A 99 -0.12 2.43 -7.79
N GLU A 100 -1.24 2.79 -7.13
CA GLU A 100 -1.19 3.33 -5.78
C GLU A 100 -2.51 3.15 -5.05
N VAL A 101 -2.42 2.83 -3.77
CA VAL A 101 -3.55 2.82 -2.82
C VAL A 101 -3.14 3.63 -1.60
N ARG A 102 -3.95 4.62 -1.21
CA ARG A 102 -3.67 5.47 -0.04
C ARG A 102 -4.95 5.82 0.72
N GLY A 103 -4.76 6.12 2.00
CA GLY A 103 -5.77 6.78 2.82
C GLY A 103 -5.79 8.30 2.61
N ILE A 104 -6.82 8.93 3.14
CA ILE A 104 -7.03 10.39 3.13
C ILE A 104 -6.72 11.00 4.50
N ALA A 105 -6.54 10.17 5.53
CA ALA A 105 -6.21 10.61 6.88
C ALA A 105 -4.83 11.31 6.95
N VAL A 106 -4.53 11.87 8.11
CA VAL A 106 -3.22 12.44 8.41
C VAL A 106 -2.14 11.41 8.08
N GLU A 107 -1.06 11.83 7.43
CA GLU A 107 0.02 10.99 6.93
C GLU A 107 -0.39 10.02 5.81
N GLN A 108 -1.58 10.18 5.23
CA GLN A 108 -2.08 9.38 4.09
C GLN A 108 -2.24 7.88 4.39
N ASN A 109 -2.46 7.54 5.65
CA ASN A 109 -2.73 6.18 6.08
C ASN A 109 -4.18 5.78 5.78
N LEU A 110 -4.39 4.49 5.52
CA LEU A 110 -5.74 3.93 5.56
C LEU A 110 -6.22 3.84 6.99
N ASP A 111 -7.42 4.35 7.28
CA ASP A 111 -8.06 4.06 8.55
C ASP A 111 -8.52 2.59 8.62
N SER A 112 -8.72 2.07 9.84
CA SER A 112 -9.03 0.65 10.04
C SER A 112 -10.34 0.21 9.35
N GLY A 113 -11.33 1.10 9.23
CA GLY A 113 -12.57 0.83 8.50
C GLY A 113 -12.35 0.79 6.99
N ALA A 114 -11.45 1.59 6.46
CA ALA A 114 -11.17 1.65 5.04
C ALA A 114 -10.38 0.43 4.52
N VAL A 115 -9.58 -0.24 5.38
CA VAL A 115 -8.74 -1.38 4.96
C VAL A 115 -9.58 -2.48 4.31
N ALA A 116 -10.63 -2.97 4.98
CA ALA A 116 -11.46 -4.04 4.45
C ALA A 116 -12.17 -3.65 3.14
N VAL A 117 -12.67 -2.41 3.07
CA VAL A 117 -13.35 -1.88 1.89
C VAL A 117 -12.38 -1.78 0.69
N VAL A 118 -11.13 -1.37 0.95
CA VAL A 118 -10.08 -1.33 -0.07
C VAL A 118 -9.70 -2.73 -0.53
N GLU A 119 -9.49 -3.67 0.40
CA GLU A 119 -9.16 -5.06 0.06
C GLU A 119 -10.24 -5.72 -0.80
N ASP A 120 -11.52 -5.47 -0.51
CA ASP A 120 -12.61 -5.96 -1.33
C ASP A 120 -12.62 -5.32 -2.72
N LYS A 121 -12.37 -4.02 -2.81
CA LYS A 121 -12.27 -3.31 -4.08
C LYS A 121 -11.12 -3.80 -4.94
N LEU A 122 -9.97 -4.10 -4.33
CA LEU A 122 -8.79 -4.62 -5.04
C LEU A 122 -9.08 -5.95 -5.74
N LYS A 123 -9.98 -6.78 -5.22
CA LYS A 123 -10.39 -8.06 -5.83
C LYS A 123 -11.11 -7.89 -7.18
N GLU A 124 -11.69 -6.71 -7.44
CA GLU A 124 -12.36 -6.42 -8.70
C GLU A 124 -11.37 -6.15 -9.85
N PHE A 125 -10.12 -5.85 -9.54
CA PHE A 125 -9.10 -5.53 -10.55
C PHE A 125 -8.30 -6.77 -10.94
N PRO A 126 -7.99 -6.98 -12.25
CA PRO A 126 -7.16 -8.09 -12.69
C PRO A 126 -5.77 -8.14 -12.01
N ASP A 127 -5.20 -6.99 -11.67
CA ASP A 127 -3.91 -6.85 -10.98
C ASP A 127 -4.03 -6.91 -9.45
N GLY A 128 -5.24 -7.05 -8.91
CA GLY A 128 -5.51 -7.07 -7.47
C GLY A 128 -4.69 -8.09 -6.69
N PRO A 129 -4.66 -9.38 -7.10
CA PRO A 129 -3.84 -10.40 -6.44
C PRO A 129 -2.34 -10.05 -6.41
N ASN A 130 -1.81 -9.53 -7.53
CA ASN A 130 -0.41 -9.11 -7.61
C ASN A 130 -0.13 -7.93 -6.69
N TYR A 131 -1.05 -6.97 -6.63
CA TYR A 131 -0.94 -5.84 -5.73
C TYR A 131 -0.95 -6.29 -4.26
N GLN A 132 -1.86 -7.20 -3.89
CA GLN A 132 -1.94 -7.76 -2.54
C GLN A 132 -0.67 -8.54 -2.17
N LYS A 133 -0.11 -9.31 -3.11
CA LYS A 133 1.18 -9.99 -2.91
C LYS A 133 2.28 -8.98 -2.61
N ARG A 134 2.41 -7.91 -3.41
CA ARG A 134 3.41 -6.84 -3.18
C ARG A 134 3.26 -6.21 -1.80
N VAL A 135 2.03 -5.92 -1.37
CA VAL A 135 1.76 -5.38 -0.03
C VAL A 135 2.19 -6.36 1.05
N SER A 136 1.82 -7.63 0.91
CA SER A 136 2.18 -8.69 1.87
C SER A 136 3.69 -8.89 1.97
N ASP A 137 4.36 -8.95 0.82
CA ASP A 137 5.81 -9.14 0.76
C ASP A 137 6.55 -7.97 1.41
N MET A 138 6.12 -6.74 1.16
CA MET A 138 6.74 -5.55 1.75
C MET A 138 6.51 -5.44 3.26
N ARG A 139 5.34 -5.87 3.75
CA ARG A 139 5.09 -5.98 5.19
C ARG A 139 6.02 -7.00 5.82
N HIS A 140 6.08 -8.20 5.26
CA HIS A 140 6.95 -9.26 5.77
C HIS A 140 8.43 -8.85 5.76
N LEU A 141 8.88 -8.19 4.68
CA LEU A 141 10.24 -7.64 4.62
C LEU A 141 10.50 -6.58 5.70
N THR A 142 9.52 -5.74 6.00
CA THR A 142 9.62 -4.74 7.07
C THR A 142 9.72 -5.40 8.44
N ASP A 143 8.91 -6.43 8.70
CA ASP A 143 8.97 -7.20 9.95
C ASP A 143 10.32 -7.89 10.12
N ILE A 144 10.85 -8.50 9.06
CA ILE A 144 12.20 -9.09 9.06
C ILE A 144 13.25 -8.02 9.36
N ASN A 145 13.18 -6.87 8.70
CA ASN A 145 14.12 -5.78 8.90
C ASN A 145 14.11 -5.26 10.36
N ASN A 146 12.92 -5.12 10.94
CA ASN A 146 12.76 -4.69 12.32
C ASN A 146 13.39 -5.72 13.29
N ARG A 147 13.13 -7.02 13.09
CA ARG A 147 13.76 -8.10 13.89
C ARG A 147 15.28 -8.08 13.79
N VAL A 148 15.82 -7.83 12.59
CA VAL A 148 17.29 -7.73 12.39
C VAL A 148 17.85 -6.53 13.14
N ILE A 149 17.19 -5.36 13.07
CA ILE A 149 17.62 -4.15 13.79
C ILE A 149 17.59 -4.38 15.31
N GLU A 150 16.59 -5.11 15.81
CA GLU A 150 16.45 -5.46 17.24
C GLU A 150 17.35 -6.63 17.67
N GLY A 151 18.13 -7.21 16.76
CA GLY A 151 19.02 -8.35 17.04
C GLY A 151 18.29 -9.66 17.31
N GLN A 152 17.03 -9.77 16.90
CA GLN A 152 16.24 -10.98 17.04
C GLN A 152 16.62 -12.03 15.99
N LYS A 153 16.40 -13.30 16.33
CA LYS A 153 16.62 -14.39 15.37
C LYS A 153 15.48 -14.46 14.37
N LEU A 154 15.82 -14.62 13.10
CA LEU A 154 14.85 -14.89 12.05
C LEU A 154 14.30 -16.32 12.16
N THR A 155 13.02 -16.49 11.89
CA THR A 155 12.36 -17.80 11.84
C THR A 155 12.73 -18.53 10.56
N ARG A 156 12.31 -19.80 10.45
CA ARG A 156 12.46 -20.57 9.20
C ARG A 156 11.69 -19.89 8.05
N GLU A 157 10.48 -19.44 8.32
CA GLU A 157 9.62 -18.76 7.38
C GLU A 157 10.24 -17.45 6.89
N ASP A 158 10.84 -16.67 7.80
CA ASP A 158 11.57 -15.44 7.43
C ASP A 158 12.74 -15.75 6.49
N LEU A 159 13.47 -16.84 6.73
CA LEU A 159 14.61 -17.25 5.90
C LEU A 159 14.16 -17.77 4.53
N VAL A 160 13.09 -18.59 4.49
CA VAL A 160 12.48 -19.06 3.24
C VAL A 160 12.06 -17.87 2.37
N PHE A 161 11.39 -16.88 2.96
CA PHE A 161 11.01 -15.65 2.30
C PHE A 161 12.24 -14.84 1.86
N LEU A 162 13.16 -14.53 2.80
CA LEU A 162 14.32 -13.70 2.53
C LEU A 162 15.21 -14.26 1.41
N TYR A 163 15.37 -15.57 1.33
CA TYR A 163 16.15 -16.23 0.28
C TYR A 163 15.33 -16.57 -0.97
N GLU A 164 14.07 -16.13 -1.04
CA GLU A 164 13.18 -16.33 -2.20
C GLU A 164 13.07 -17.80 -2.61
N ILE A 165 13.00 -18.72 -1.62
CA ILE A 165 12.97 -20.17 -1.88
C ILE A 165 11.66 -20.56 -2.60
N ASP A 166 10.50 -20.08 -2.12
CA ASP A 166 9.19 -20.46 -2.65
C ASP A 166 8.73 -19.54 -3.79
N SER A 167 9.04 -18.25 -3.70
CA SER A 167 8.67 -17.27 -4.71
C SER A 167 9.53 -16.01 -4.63
N PRO A 168 9.68 -15.26 -5.73
CA PRO A 168 10.31 -13.95 -5.71
C PRO A 168 9.58 -12.98 -4.78
N ILE A 169 10.34 -12.12 -4.11
CA ILE A 169 9.81 -11.00 -3.33
C ILE A 169 9.40 -9.89 -4.28
N GLU A 170 8.13 -9.53 -4.22
CA GLU A 170 7.54 -8.49 -5.07
C GLU A 170 7.51 -7.14 -4.33
N GLY A 171 7.98 -6.09 -5.00
CA GLY A 171 7.99 -4.71 -4.48
C GLY A 171 7.22 -3.74 -5.36
N PHE A 172 7.24 -2.46 -4.99
CA PHE A 172 6.56 -1.39 -5.72
C PHE A 172 7.47 -0.57 -6.64
N GLY A 173 8.77 -0.87 -6.65
CA GLY A 173 9.76 -0.24 -7.54
C GLY A 173 10.04 -1.05 -8.80
N PHE A 174 10.84 -0.48 -9.69
CA PHE A 174 11.38 -1.20 -10.84
C PHE A 174 12.48 -2.19 -10.41
N ASP A 175 13.22 -1.82 -9.37
CA ASP A 175 14.29 -2.64 -8.79
C ASP A 175 13.80 -3.34 -7.52
N LYS A 176 14.49 -4.42 -7.15
CA LYS A 176 14.27 -5.09 -5.86
C LYS A 176 14.54 -4.12 -4.70
N ASP A 177 13.79 -4.30 -3.62
CA ASP A 177 14.01 -3.51 -2.41
C ASP A 177 15.42 -3.75 -1.86
N PRO A 178 16.24 -2.71 -1.68
CA PRO A 178 17.65 -2.86 -1.26
C PRO A 178 17.81 -3.51 0.11
N ARG A 179 16.78 -3.47 0.98
CA ARG A 179 16.80 -4.16 2.27
C ARG A 179 17.05 -5.66 2.12
N ILE A 180 16.61 -6.26 1.01
CA ILE A 180 16.82 -7.69 0.75
C ILE A 180 18.32 -8.01 0.73
N ASP A 181 19.07 -7.27 -0.06
CA ASP A 181 20.52 -7.47 -0.18
C ASP A 181 21.27 -6.99 1.07
N GLU A 182 20.83 -5.89 1.67
CA GLU A 182 21.39 -5.40 2.95
C GLU A 182 21.30 -6.46 4.05
N ILE A 183 20.13 -7.11 4.21
CA ILE A 183 19.96 -8.15 5.23
C ILE A 183 20.72 -9.41 4.86
N ARG A 184 20.65 -9.84 3.60
CA ARG A 184 21.39 -11.03 3.12
C ARG A 184 22.90 -10.90 3.32
N SER A 185 23.48 -9.72 3.06
CA SER A 185 24.92 -9.47 3.20
C SER A 185 25.44 -9.61 4.63
N GLN A 186 24.58 -9.44 5.63
CA GLN A 186 24.91 -9.60 7.05
C GLN A 186 24.81 -11.06 7.53
N ARG A 187 24.34 -11.97 6.68
CA ARG A 187 24.06 -13.36 7.05
C ARG A 187 25.08 -14.33 6.47
N LYS A 188 25.05 -15.55 7.01
CA LYS A 188 25.89 -16.66 6.56
C LYS A 188 25.00 -17.75 6.01
N PRO A 189 24.85 -17.88 4.67
CA PRO A 189 23.97 -18.86 4.05
C PRO A 189 24.21 -20.30 4.54
N GLU A 190 25.48 -20.66 4.79
CA GLU A 190 25.84 -21.98 5.31
C GLU A 190 25.25 -22.30 6.70
N LYS A 191 24.87 -21.27 7.47
CA LYS A 191 24.17 -21.43 8.76
C LYS A 191 22.65 -21.37 8.62
N ASP A 192 22.17 -20.66 7.62
CA ASP A 192 20.74 -20.45 7.38
C ASP A 192 20.11 -21.63 6.61
N MET A 193 20.83 -22.18 5.62
CA MET A 193 20.30 -23.26 4.78
C MET A 193 19.90 -24.52 5.55
N PRO A 194 20.63 -25.00 6.58
CA PRO A 194 20.16 -26.09 7.42
C PRO A 194 18.82 -25.81 8.09
N VAL A 195 18.57 -24.57 8.52
CA VAL A 195 17.28 -24.15 9.10
C VAL A 195 16.17 -24.14 8.04
N VAL A 196 16.47 -23.59 6.87
CA VAL A 196 15.52 -23.52 5.73
C VAL A 196 15.05 -24.91 5.33
N PHE A 197 15.97 -25.85 5.17
CA PHE A 197 15.67 -27.20 4.67
C PHE A 197 15.41 -28.21 5.79
N GLY A 198 15.47 -27.81 7.05
CA GLY A 198 15.25 -28.73 8.20
C GLY A 198 16.32 -29.83 8.32
N CYS A 199 17.53 -29.57 7.80
CA CYS A 199 18.66 -30.49 7.89
C CYS A 199 19.45 -30.22 9.17
N LEU A 200 19.93 -31.27 9.79
CA LEU A 200 20.95 -31.13 10.86
C LEU A 200 22.24 -30.58 10.23
N PRO A 201 22.96 -29.68 10.93
CA PRO A 201 24.24 -29.17 10.47
C PRO A 201 25.30 -30.26 10.42
#